data_f44fa48c0777b50828d3e5c511eb6c63
#
_entry.id   f44fa48c0777b50828d3e5c511eb6c63
#
_cell.length_a   1.000
_cell.length_b   1.000
_cell.length_c   1.000
_cell.angle_alpha   90.00
_cell.angle_beta   90.00
_cell.angle_gamma   90.00
#
_symmetry.space_group_name_H-M   'P 1'
#
loop_
_entity.id
_entity.type
_entity.pdbx_description
1 polymer ?
#
loop_
_entity_poly.entity_id
_entity_poly.type
_entity_poly.pdbx_seq_one_letter_code
_entity_poly.pdbx_strand_id
1 'polypeptide(L)'
;FGLPPLMMFWAYSYWISQRRCLPVFSEVSQLVAAMAVTGTLASAMLRPFGRPFKVTNKGLDRTKTVVHWKLVAVFGGLLVALQLGGASVALSGEELTPGDELNLVWTGIALVLCLAALIACVDLPRPDQEERFPWRARTRLRTAAGEIDSRFVNIAADGALLESRALKRMRVGQPLEVYVEPVGWLPAKLAGKSSAGAELRFAGTEAQRERLVSHVFNVPPSHVAVQVRPWRAASALLASAGFGAPEAGFVRFSLRLILMVL
;
A
#
# COMPACT_ATOMS: atom_id res chain seq x y z
N PHE A 1 26.75 10.18 -16.15
CA PHE A 1 26.29 11.56 -15.85
C PHE A 1 24.88 11.66 -15.29
N GLY A 2 23.94 10.73 -15.54
CA GLY A 2 22.55 10.81 -15.08
C GLY A 2 22.26 10.26 -13.68
N LEU A 3 23.07 9.33 -13.16
CA LEU A 3 22.84 8.70 -11.86
C LEU A 3 22.95 9.66 -10.65
N PRO A 4 23.99 10.52 -10.55
CA PRO A 4 24.08 11.42 -9.39
C PRO A 4 22.89 12.37 -9.25
N PRO A 5 22.39 13.06 -10.31
CA PRO A 5 21.18 13.87 -10.21
C PRO A 5 19.94 13.07 -9.79
N LEU A 6 19.78 11.85 -10.30
CA LEU A 6 18.66 10.99 -9.93
C LEU A 6 18.70 10.61 -8.43
N MET A 7 19.88 10.23 -7.94
CA MET A 7 20.08 9.89 -6.53
C MET A 7 19.86 11.11 -5.63
N MET A 8 20.34 12.30 -6.03
CA MET A 8 20.09 13.54 -5.31
C MET A 8 18.60 13.87 -5.27
N PHE A 9 17.89 13.72 -6.39
CA PHE A 9 16.44 13.94 -6.45
C PHE A 9 15.69 12.96 -5.54
N TRP A 10 16.06 11.69 -5.53
CA TRP A 10 15.47 10.70 -4.65
C TRP A 10 15.75 10.97 -3.17
N ALA A 11 16.98 11.33 -2.83
CA ALA A 11 17.36 11.70 -1.46
C ALA A 11 16.59 12.93 -0.99
N TYR A 12 16.48 13.96 -1.84
CA TYR A 12 15.73 15.16 -1.57
C TYR A 12 14.23 14.88 -1.38
N SER A 13 13.63 14.11 -2.29
CA SER A 13 12.21 13.73 -2.20
C SER A 13 11.91 12.94 -0.94
N TYR A 14 12.81 12.02 -0.56
CA TYR A 14 12.69 11.24 0.66
C TYR A 14 12.82 12.11 1.92
N TRP A 15 13.73 13.09 1.89
CA TRP A 15 13.92 14.04 2.97
C TRP A 15 12.73 15.00 3.12
N ILE A 16 12.27 15.64 2.04
CA ILE A 16 11.17 16.61 2.09
C ILE A 16 9.84 15.95 2.47
N SER A 17 9.63 14.70 2.09
CA SER A 17 8.46 13.90 2.50
C SER A 17 8.54 13.42 3.96
N GLN A 18 9.57 13.82 4.71
CA GLN A 18 9.81 13.34 6.07
C GLN A 18 9.84 11.80 6.16
N ARG A 19 10.42 11.13 5.16
CA ARG A 19 10.51 9.67 5.04
C ARG A 19 9.16 8.96 4.92
N ARG A 20 8.12 9.65 4.45
CA ARG A 20 6.77 9.09 4.27
C ARG A 20 6.56 8.48 2.89
N CYS A 21 7.30 8.96 1.89
CA CYS A 21 7.24 8.47 0.53
C CYS A 21 8.59 7.92 0.11
N LEU A 22 8.59 6.72 -0.46
CA LEU A 22 9.76 6.17 -1.13
C LEU A 22 9.77 6.64 -2.57
N PRO A 23 10.84 7.28 -3.05
CA PRO A 23 10.90 7.85 -4.40
C PRO A 23 10.60 6.84 -5.50
N VAL A 24 11.07 5.60 -5.38
CA VAL A 24 10.81 4.53 -6.35
C VAL A 24 9.29 4.28 -6.53
N PHE A 25 8.49 4.32 -5.44
CA PHE A 25 7.04 4.19 -5.58
C PHE A 25 6.38 5.39 -6.23
N SER A 26 6.95 6.58 -6.05
CA SER A 26 6.53 7.79 -6.75
C SER A 26 6.74 7.65 -8.26
N GLU A 27 7.92 7.17 -8.67
CA GLU A 27 8.25 6.91 -10.08
C GLU A 27 7.31 5.85 -10.69
N VAL A 28 7.06 4.75 -9.99
CA VAL A 28 6.11 3.72 -10.44
C VAL A 28 4.70 4.28 -10.57
N SER A 29 4.25 5.09 -9.61
CA SER A 29 2.92 5.72 -9.67
C SER A 29 2.80 6.68 -10.85
N GLN A 30 3.84 7.46 -11.11
CA GLN A 30 3.89 8.37 -12.26
C GLN A 30 3.92 7.59 -13.58
N LEU A 31 4.67 6.51 -13.65
CA LEU A 31 4.74 5.64 -14.83
C LEU A 31 3.37 5.03 -15.17
N VAL A 32 2.66 4.52 -14.16
CA VAL A 32 1.30 3.98 -14.33
C VAL A 32 0.31 5.08 -14.71
N ALA A 33 0.38 6.25 -14.05
CA ALA A 33 -0.48 7.40 -14.36
C ALA A 33 -0.21 7.96 -15.75
N ALA A 34 1.04 8.00 -16.21
CA ALA A 34 1.42 8.49 -17.53
C ALA A 34 0.70 7.74 -18.65
N MET A 35 0.50 6.43 -18.55
CA MET A 35 -0.25 5.65 -19.54
C MET A 35 -1.70 6.09 -19.64
N ALA A 36 -2.36 6.33 -18.50
CA ALA A 36 -3.74 6.81 -18.46
C ALA A 36 -3.86 8.26 -19.00
N VAL A 37 -2.91 9.12 -18.61
CA VAL A 37 -2.85 10.52 -19.05
C VAL A 37 -2.60 10.60 -20.55
N THR A 38 -1.62 9.84 -21.07
CA THR A 38 -1.29 9.80 -22.51
C THR A 38 -2.49 9.31 -23.33
N GLY A 39 -3.16 8.26 -22.89
CA GLY A 39 -4.36 7.75 -23.54
C GLY A 39 -5.50 8.77 -23.54
N THR A 40 -5.68 9.51 -22.45
CA THR A 40 -6.69 10.56 -22.34
C THR A 40 -6.34 11.75 -23.22
N LEU A 41 -5.08 12.17 -23.22
CA LEU A 41 -4.59 13.28 -24.04
C LEU A 41 -4.72 12.98 -25.54
N ALA A 42 -4.22 11.84 -26.00
CA ALA A 42 -4.36 11.41 -27.40
C ALA A 42 -5.82 11.38 -27.83
N SER A 43 -6.65 10.84 -26.97
CA SER A 43 -8.09 10.78 -27.18
C SER A 43 -8.77 12.15 -27.20
N ALA A 44 -8.32 13.11 -26.38
CA ALA A 44 -8.82 14.48 -26.40
C ALA A 44 -8.35 15.25 -27.64
N MET A 45 -7.14 14.99 -28.12
CA MET A 45 -6.63 15.58 -29.35
C MET A 45 -7.39 15.08 -30.58
N LEU A 46 -7.75 13.79 -30.62
CA LEU A 46 -8.50 13.21 -31.75
C LEU A 46 -9.99 13.57 -31.72
N ARG A 47 -10.57 13.78 -30.53
CA ARG A 47 -12.01 14.11 -30.35
C ARG A 47 -12.16 15.11 -29.20
N PRO A 48 -11.93 16.41 -29.44
CA PRO A 48 -11.91 17.43 -28.39
C PRO A 48 -13.29 17.73 -27.80
N PHE A 49 -14.40 17.43 -28.54
CA PHE A 49 -15.75 17.73 -28.10
C PHE A 49 -16.63 16.48 -28.01
N GLY A 50 -17.68 16.56 -27.20
CA GLY A 50 -18.74 15.54 -27.15
C GLY A 50 -18.44 14.29 -26.31
N ARG A 51 -17.45 14.32 -25.40
CA ARG A 51 -17.22 13.22 -24.47
C ARG A 51 -18.08 13.35 -23.23
N PRO A 52 -18.86 12.32 -22.89
CA PRO A 52 -19.56 12.31 -21.62
C PRO A 52 -18.57 12.30 -20.46
N PHE A 53 -18.88 13.07 -19.43
CA PHE A 53 -18.12 13.03 -18.17
C PHE A 53 -18.26 11.63 -17.55
N LYS A 54 -17.15 10.93 -17.41
CA LYS A 54 -17.13 9.60 -16.80
C LYS A 54 -16.89 9.74 -15.30
N VAL A 55 -17.93 9.51 -14.53
CA VAL A 55 -17.84 9.48 -13.06
C VAL A 55 -17.02 8.27 -12.64
N THR A 56 -16.08 8.46 -11.72
CA THR A 56 -15.35 7.37 -11.10
C THR A 56 -16.35 6.51 -10.30
N ASN A 57 -16.38 5.22 -10.55
CA ASN A 57 -17.21 4.29 -9.78
C ASN A 57 -16.76 4.30 -8.32
N LYS A 58 -17.55 4.94 -7.47
CA LYS A 58 -17.41 4.87 -6.02
C LYS A 58 -18.10 3.58 -5.55
N GLY A 59 -17.38 2.69 -4.88
CA GLY A 59 -17.95 1.44 -4.35
C GLY A 59 -17.68 0.21 -5.21
N LEU A 60 -16.53 0.17 -5.89
CA LEU A 60 -16.02 -1.09 -6.44
C LEU A 60 -15.90 -2.12 -5.31
N ASP A 61 -16.48 -3.29 -5.55
CA ASP A 61 -16.33 -4.44 -4.67
C ASP A 61 -14.84 -4.81 -4.59
N ARG A 62 -14.21 -4.41 -3.48
CA ARG A 62 -12.77 -4.64 -3.21
C ARG A 62 -12.51 -6.02 -2.61
N THR A 63 -13.50 -6.90 -2.63
CA THR A 63 -13.38 -8.27 -2.09
C THR A 63 -12.71 -9.22 -3.08
N LYS A 64 -12.53 -8.80 -4.34
CA LYS A 64 -11.94 -9.62 -5.41
C LYS A 64 -10.64 -9.02 -5.91
N THR A 65 -9.70 -9.88 -6.31
CA THR A 65 -8.50 -9.46 -7.03
C THR A 65 -8.89 -8.89 -8.40
N VAL A 66 -8.43 -7.68 -8.68
CA VAL A 66 -8.63 -7.02 -10.00
C VAL A 66 -7.30 -6.91 -10.71
N VAL A 67 -7.23 -7.41 -11.94
CA VAL A 67 -6.03 -7.31 -12.79
C VAL A 67 -6.31 -6.33 -13.92
N HIS A 68 -5.49 -5.30 -14.02
CA HIS A 68 -5.57 -4.29 -15.07
C HIS A 68 -4.86 -4.77 -16.35
N TRP A 69 -5.44 -5.74 -17.07
CA TRP A 69 -4.83 -6.42 -18.22
C TRP A 69 -4.27 -5.50 -19.30
N LYS A 70 -4.89 -4.34 -19.55
CA LYS A 70 -4.37 -3.35 -20.51
C LYS A 70 -3.01 -2.81 -20.09
N LEU A 71 -2.85 -2.50 -18.81
CA LEU A 71 -1.59 -2.01 -18.26
C LEU A 71 -0.56 -3.14 -18.19
N VAL A 72 -0.99 -4.35 -17.82
CA VAL A 72 -0.14 -5.54 -17.82
C VAL A 72 0.44 -5.81 -19.22
N ALA A 73 -0.37 -5.71 -20.27
CA ALA A 73 0.10 -5.89 -21.66
C ALA A 73 1.11 -4.82 -22.06
N VAL A 74 0.88 -3.55 -21.68
CA VAL A 74 1.81 -2.46 -21.99
C VAL A 74 3.15 -2.64 -21.25
N PHE A 75 3.12 -2.82 -19.94
CA PHE A 75 4.35 -2.97 -19.15
C PHE A 75 5.06 -4.29 -19.43
N GLY A 76 4.32 -5.36 -19.69
CA GLY A 76 4.88 -6.63 -20.15
C GLY A 76 5.59 -6.50 -21.48
N GLY A 77 4.97 -5.83 -22.45
CA GLY A 77 5.59 -5.56 -23.75
C GLY A 77 6.85 -4.69 -23.62
N LEU A 78 6.82 -3.65 -22.78
CA LEU A 78 8.01 -2.83 -22.49
C LEU A 78 9.11 -3.65 -21.81
N LEU A 79 8.76 -4.52 -20.88
CA LEU A 79 9.71 -5.39 -20.20
C LEU A 79 10.43 -6.30 -21.22
N VAL A 80 9.69 -6.94 -22.11
CA VAL A 80 10.26 -7.80 -23.17
C VAL A 80 11.15 -6.97 -24.12
N ALA A 81 10.70 -5.79 -24.54
CA ALA A 81 11.48 -4.93 -25.41
C ALA A 81 12.81 -4.49 -24.75
N LEU A 82 12.78 -4.11 -23.46
CA LEU A 82 13.98 -3.75 -22.70
C LEU A 82 14.95 -4.92 -22.56
N GLN A 83 14.42 -6.14 -22.32
CA GLN A 83 15.26 -7.34 -22.23
C GLN A 83 15.91 -7.68 -23.56
N LEU A 84 15.16 -7.65 -24.65
CA LEU A 84 15.70 -7.92 -25.99
C LEU A 84 16.74 -6.86 -26.39
N GLY A 85 16.48 -5.57 -26.11
CA GLY A 85 17.44 -4.49 -26.36
C GLY A 85 18.69 -4.62 -25.52
N GLY A 86 18.56 -4.86 -24.21
CA GLY A 86 19.72 -5.09 -23.35
C GLY A 86 20.52 -6.34 -23.72
N ALA A 87 19.83 -7.44 -24.03
CA ALA A 87 20.47 -8.67 -24.47
C ALA A 87 21.21 -8.51 -25.81
N SER A 88 20.65 -7.78 -26.77
CA SER A 88 21.31 -7.52 -28.07
C SER A 88 22.65 -6.79 -27.91
N VAL A 89 22.71 -5.84 -26.96
CA VAL A 89 23.95 -5.12 -26.63
C VAL A 89 24.92 -6.04 -25.89
N ALA A 90 24.46 -6.76 -24.88
CA ALA A 90 25.31 -7.62 -24.06
C ALA A 90 25.88 -8.83 -24.84
N LEU A 91 25.16 -9.33 -25.86
CA LEU A 91 25.52 -10.50 -26.66
C LEU A 91 26.15 -10.16 -28.01
N SER A 92 26.38 -8.88 -28.32
CA SER A 92 26.95 -8.45 -29.61
C SER A 92 28.38 -9.00 -29.90
N GLY A 93 29.06 -9.45 -28.84
CA GLY A 93 30.45 -9.95 -28.94
C GLY A 93 31.48 -8.85 -29.23
N GLU A 94 31.08 -7.60 -29.35
CA GLU A 94 31.92 -6.44 -29.51
C GLU A 94 32.36 -5.90 -28.14
N GLU A 95 33.48 -5.18 -28.10
CA GLU A 95 33.89 -4.46 -26.89
C GLU A 95 32.85 -3.38 -26.56
N LEU A 96 32.32 -3.42 -25.32
CA LEU A 96 31.32 -2.46 -24.87
C LEU A 96 31.93 -1.04 -24.89
N THR A 97 31.24 -0.14 -25.56
CA THR A 97 31.60 1.28 -25.50
C THR A 97 31.07 1.87 -24.18
N PRO A 98 31.63 3.01 -23.71
CA PRO A 98 31.06 3.70 -22.53
C PRO A 98 29.58 4.09 -22.68
N GLY A 99 29.10 4.22 -23.92
CA GLY A 99 27.67 4.43 -24.22
C GLY A 99 26.83 3.19 -23.96
N ASP A 100 27.36 2.01 -24.34
CA ASP A 100 26.68 0.74 -24.13
C ASP A 100 26.57 0.38 -22.64
N GLU A 101 27.64 0.59 -21.87
CA GLU A 101 27.64 0.44 -20.42
C GLU A 101 26.58 1.31 -19.76
N LEU A 102 26.50 2.58 -20.17
CA LEU A 102 25.49 3.52 -19.66
C LEU A 102 24.07 3.09 -20.03
N ASN A 103 23.86 2.62 -21.28
CA ASN A 103 22.57 2.09 -21.72
C ASN A 103 22.15 0.85 -20.93
N LEU A 104 23.07 -0.06 -20.64
CA LEU A 104 22.78 -1.24 -19.81
C LEU A 104 22.38 -0.87 -18.38
N VAL A 105 23.03 0.12 -17.78
CA VAL A 105 22.65 0.64 -16.45
C VAL A 105 21.22 1.20 -16.48
N TRP A 106 20.90 2.05 -17.47
CA TRP A 106 19.53 2.60 -17.57
C TRP A 106 18.50 1.54 -17.91
N THR A 107 18.84 0.56 -18.75
CA THR A 107 17.99 -0.60 -19.02
C THR A 107 17.70 -1.37 -17.74
N GLY A 108 18.69 -1.62 -16.90
CA GLY A 108 18.52 -2.27 -15.61
C GLY A 108 17.56 -1.51 -14.67
N ILE A 109 17.71 -0.18 -14.58
CA ILE A 109 16.80 0.66 -13.81
C ILE A 109 15.37 0.59 -14.37
N ALA A 110 15.22 0.70 -15.69
CA ALA A 110 13.93 0.62 -16.37
C ALA A 110 13.24 -0.74 -16.18
N LEU A 111 14.00 -1.84 -16.20
CA LEU A 111 13.50 -3.18 -15.93
C LEU A 111 12.91 -3.29 -14.52
N VAL A 112 13.60 -2.77 -13.50
CA VAL A 112 13.13 -2.75 -12.11
C VAL A 112 11.85 -1.93 -11.99
N LEU A 113 11.76 -0.76 -12.63
CA LEU A 113 10.57 0.09 -12.60
C LEU A 113 9.40 -0.57 -13.34
N CYS A 114 9.62 -1.18 -14.51
CA CYS A 114 8.58 -1.91 -15.24
C CYS A 114 8.08 -3.13 -14.45
N LEU A 115 8.96 -3.87 -13.80
CA LEU A 115 8.58 -4.99 -12.95
C LEU A 115 7.72 -4.53 -11.76
N ALA A 116 8.13 -3.44 -11.09
CA ALA A 116 7.34 -2.85 -10.01
C ALA A 116 5.97 -2.33 -10.50
N ALA A 117 5.92 -1.74 -11.72
CA ALA A 117 4.67 -1.32 -12.34
C ALA A 117 3.74 -2.50 -12.67
N LEU A 118 4.28 -3.63 -13.14
CA LEU A 118 3.51 -4.86 -13.36
C LEU A 118 2.89 -5.38 -12.07
N ILE A 119 3.64 -5.38 -10.98
CA ILE A 119 3.11 -5.77 -9.66
C ILE A 119 1.99 -4.82 -9.24
N ALA A 120 2.15 -3.51 -9.46
CA ALA A 120 1.16 -2.49 -9.15
C ALA A 120 -0.13 -2.58 -10.02
N CYS A 121 -0.10 -3.30 -11.15
CA CYS A 121 -1.28 -3.55 -11.98
C CYS A 121 -2.23 -4.61 -11.42
N VAL A 122 -1.89 -5.23 -10.29
CA VAL A 122 -2.71 -6.24 -9.61
C VAL A 122 -3.21 -5.66 -8.30
N ASP A 123 -4.49 -5.30 -8.24
CA ASP A 123 -5.16 -4.91 -7.02
C ASP A 123 -5.57 -6.16 -6.23
N LEU A 124 -4.95 -6.36 -5.08
CA LEU A 124 -5.30 -7.44 -4.16
C LEU A 124 -6.62 -7.12 -3.44
N PRO A 125 -7.41 -8.17 -3.09
CA PRO A 125 -8.62 -7.97 -2.33
C PRO A 125 -8.28 -7.26 -1.00
N ARG A 126 -8.96 -6.17 -0.76
CA ARG A 126 -8.95 -5.49 0.53
C ARG A 126 -10.24 -5.89 1.23
N PRO A 127 -10.20 -6.71 2.28
CA PRO A 127 -11.39 -6.90 3.10
C PRO A 127 -11.88 -5.53 3.57
N ASP A 128 -13.19 -5.39 3.73
CA ASP A 128 -13.84 -4.18 4.23
C ASP A 128 -13.36 -3.86 5.66
N GLN A 129 -12.11 -3.53 5.79
CA GLN A 129 -11.53 -3.02 7.01
C GLN A 129 -11.53 -1.50 6.88
N GLU A 130 -12.25 -0.86 7.76
CA GLU A 130 -12.17 0.58 7.91
C GLU A 130 -10.70 0.99 8.11
N GLU A 131 -10.34 2.15 7.58
CA GLU A 131 -8.97 2.64 7.61
C GLU A 131 -8.48 2.77 9.05
N ARG A 132 -7.37 2.10 9.37
CA ARG A 132 -6.80 2.05 10.71
C ARG A 132 -5.67 3.06 10.85
N PHE A 133 -5.82 3.96 11.79
CA PHE A 133 -4.84 4.98 12.09
C PHE A 133 -3.93 4.54 13.25
N PRO A 134 -2.60 4.67 13.12
CA PRO A 134 -1.69 4.44 14.24
C PRO A 134 -2.02 5.39 15.40
N TRP A 135 -2.31 4.82 16.56
CA TRP A 135 -2.74 5.59 17.72
C TRP A 135 -2.02 5.09 18.97
N ARG A 136 -1.14 5.89 19.53
CA ARG A 136 -0.34 5.47 20.68
C ARG A 136 -0.76 6.17 21.97
N ALA A 137 -2.05 6.22 22.25
CA ALA A 137 -2.58 6.77 23.49
C ALA A 137 -2.77 5.67 24.55
N ARG A 138 -2.66 6.04 25.81
CA ARG A 138 -3.09 5.19 26.94
C ARG A 138 -4.60 5.19 27.01
N THR A 139 -5.18 4.09 27.42
CA THR A 139 -6.63 3.94 27.61
C THR A 139 -6.91 3.02 28.78
N ARG A 140 -8.12 3.13 29.29
CA ARG A 140 -8.68 2.24 30.31
C ARG A 140 -9.76 1.37 29.69
N LEU A 141 -9.80 0.13 30.12
CA LEU A 141 -10.81 -0.84 29.73
C LEU A 141 -11.60 -1.21 30.96
N ARG A 142 -12.93 -1.23 30.84
CA ARG A 142 -13.79 -1.74 31.88
C ARG A 142 -14.31 -3.11 31.47
N THR A 143 -14.00 -4.09 32.28
CA THR A 143 -14.38 -5.50 32.08
C THR A 143 -15.18 -6.00 33.29
N ALA A 144 -15.80 -7.17 33.17
CA ALA A 144 -16.45 -7.80 34.30
C ALA A 144 -15.54 -8.06 35.54
N ALA A 145 -14.22 -8.14 35.30
CA ALA A 145 -13.22 -8.37 36.34
C ALA A 145 -12.64 -7.06 36.92
N GLY A 146 -13.07 -5.88 36.43
CA GLY A 146 -12.61 -4.57 36.87
C GLY A 146 -11.99 -3.74 35.74
N GLU A 147 -11.39 -2.61 36.11
CA GLU A 147 -10.71 -1.72 35.17
C GLU A 147 -9.26 -2.19 34.91
N ILE A 148 -8.82 -2.06 33.67
CA ILE A 148 -7.51 -2.51 33.19
C ILE A 148 -6.88 -1.38 32.36
N ASP A 149 -5.65 -1.01 32.65
CA ASP A 149 -4.87 -0.12 31.82
C ASP A 149 -4.40 -0.81 30.55
N SER A 150 -4.49 -0.10 29.44
CA SER A 150 -4.12 -0.57 28.12
C SER A 150 -3.54 0.57 27.26
N ARG A 151 -3.03 0.22 26.10
CA ARG A 151 -2.53 1.18 25.12
C ARG A 151 -3.09 0.85 23.73
N PHE A 152 -3.53 1.86 23.02
CA PHE A 152 -3.86 1.73 21.61
C PHE A 152 -2.59 1.50 20.79
N VAL A 153 -2.66 0.58 19.83
CA VAL A 153 -1.70 0.39 18.74
C VAL A 153 -2.22 1.10 17.49
N ASN A 154 -3.49 0.91 17.18
CA ASN A 154 -4.22 1.61 16.14
C ASN A 154 -5.71 1.73 16.50
N ILE A 155 -6.39 2.63 15.79
CA ILE A 155 -7.83 2.87 15.93
C ILE A 155 -8.45 3.04 14.55
N ALA A 156 -9.69 2.61 14.40
CA ALA A 156 -10.55 2.80 13.24
C ALA A 156 -11.95 3.26 13.72
N ALA A 157 -12.83 3.60 12.81
CA ALA A 157 -14.20 4.00 13.17
C ALA A 157 -15.04 2.81 13.72
N ASP A 158 -14.69 1.58 13.35
CA ASP A 158 -15.39 0.35 13.77
C ASP A 158 -14.67 -0.42 14.89
N GLY A 159 -13.41 -0.05 15.23
CA GLY A 159 -12.66 -0.82 16.21
C GLY A 159 -11.26 -0.31 16.50
N ALA A 160 -10.52 -1.04 17.31
CA ALA A 160 -9.16 -0.72 17.68
C ALA A 160 -8.32 -1.98 17.96
N LEU A 161 -7.01 -1.85 17.80
CA LEU A 161 -6.04 -2.83 18.28
C LEU A 161 -5.38 -2.28 19.53
N LEU A 162 -5.40 -3.07 20.61
CA LEU A 162 -4.83 -2.69 21.89
C LEU A 162 -3.74 -3.65 22.34
N GLU A 163 -2.72 -3.10 22.94
CA GLU A 163 -1.67 -3.85 23.62
C GLU A 163 -2.02 -4.00 25.10
N SER A 164 -2.47 -5.20 25.49
CA SER A 164 -2.73 -5.55 26.89
C SER A 164 -2.52 -7.03 27.14
N ARG A 165 -1.75 -7.36 28.19
CA ARG A 165 -1.58 -8.75 28.63
C ARG A 165 -2.86 -9.37 29.17
N ALA A 166 -3.71 -8.56 29.79
CA ALA A 166 -4.97 -9.02 30.39
C ALA A 166 -5.98 -9.42 29.30
N LEU A 167 -6.07 -8.68 28.18
CA LEU A 167 -6.94 -9.01 27.06
C LEU A 167 -6.57 -10.35 26.40
N LYS A 168 -5.31 -10.76 26.45
CA LYS A 168 -4.88 -12.08 25.93
C LYS A 168 -5.51 -13.25 26.67
N ARG A 169 -5.94 -13.07 27.92
CA ARG A 169 -6.59 -14.09 28.75
C ARG A 169 -8.11 -14.12 28.60
N MET A 170 -8.73 -13.04 28.11
CA MET A 170 -10.19 -12.95 27.89
C MET A 170 -10.62 -13.85 26.73
N ARG A 171 -11.89 -14.23 26.69
CA ARG A 171 -12.47 -15.00 25.58
C ARG A 171 -12.88 -14.05 24.42
N VAL A 172 -12.66 -14.49 23.17
CA VAL A 172 -13.19 -13.77 21.99
C VAL A 172 -14.73 -13.71 22.09
N GLY A 173 -15.31 -12.58 21.71
CA GLY A 173 -16.75 -12.29 21.85
C GLY A 173 -17.14 -11.66 23.19
N GLN A 174 -16.26 -11.62 24.17
CA GLN A 174 -16.56 -11.07 25.49
C GLN A 174 -16.78 -9.55 25.40
N PRO A 175 -17.88 -9.02 26.00
CA PRO A 175 -18.15 -7.60 26.04
C PRO A 175 -17.24 -6.88 27.04
N LEU A 176 -16.89 -5.65 26.69
CA LEU A 176 -16.11 -4.74 27.51
C LEU A 176 -16.39 -3.29 27.10
N GLU A 177 -15.95 -2.34 27.88
CA GLU A 177 -15.97 -0.92 27.50
C GLU A 177 -14.53 -0.39 27.39
N VAL A 178 -14.29 0.45 26.40
CA VAL A 178 -13.00 1.12 26.21
C VAL A 178 -13.18 2.62 26.32
N TYR A 179 -12.31 3.27 27.04
CA TYR A 179 -12.31 4.73 27.15
C TYR A 179 -11.54 5.35 26.01
N VAL A 180 -12.19 6.22 25.22
CA VAL A 180 -11.58 6.95 24.12
C VAL A 180 -11.81 8.44 24.34
N GLU A 181 -10.76 9.20 24.56
CA GLU A 181 -10.87 10.65 24.67
C GLU A 181 -11.05 11.25 23.25
N PRO A 182 -11.96 12.22 23.02
CA PRO A 182 -12.94 12.81 23.94
C PRO A 182 -14.32 12.14 23.94
N VAL A 183 -14.47 10.96 23.34
CA VAL A 183 -15.77 10.28 23.14
C VAL A 183 -16.34 9.73 24.44
N GLY A 184 -15.44 9.34 25.37
CA GLY A 184 -15.82 8.69 26.62
C GLY A 184 -15.77 7.17 26.53
N TRP A 185 -16.60 6.49 27.34
CA TRP A 185 -16.70 5.04 27.36
C TRP A 185 -17.48 4.52 26.14
N LEU A 186 -16.82 3.69 25.35
CA LEU A 186 -17.39 3.03 24.17
C LEU A 186 -17.59 1.55 24.47
N PRO A 187 -18.81 1.02 24.32
CA PRO A 187 -19.02 -0.43 24.38
C PRO A 187 -18.31 -1.10 23.21
N ALA A 188 -17.65 -2.21 23.50
CA ALA A 188 -16.88 -2.97 22.55
C ALA A 188 -16.93 -4.48 22.83
N LYS A 189 -16.55 -5.29 21.84
CA LYS A 189 -16.39 -6.74 21.97
C LYS A 189 -14.98 -7.12 21.53
N LEU A 190 -14.40 -8.10 22.21
CA LEU A 190 -13.14 -8.68 21.80
C LEU A 190 -13.33 -9.47 20.49
N ALA A 191 -12.89 -8.95 19.37
CA ALA A 191 -13.06 -9.56 18.04
C ALA A 191 -11.99 -10.60 17.70
N GLY A 192 -10.75 -10.37 18.15
CA GLY A 192 -9.65 -11.27 17.85
C GLY A 192 -8.42 -11.03 18.72
N LYS A 193 -7.43 -11.90 18.55
CA LYS A 193 -6.13 -11.81 19.22
C LYS A 193 -5.03 -12.07 18.22
N SER A 194 -3.96 -11.26 18.28
CA SER A 194 -2.79 -11.40 17.43
C SER A 194 -1.51 -11.29 18.26
N SER A 195 -0.37 -11.52 17.63
CA SER A 195 0.94 -11.25 18.25
C SER A 195 1.10 -9.77 18.61
N ALA A 196 0.51 -8.88 17.80
CA ALA A 196 0.57 -7.43 17.96
C ALA A 196 -0.38 -6.88 19.05
N GLY A 197 -1.41 -7.64 19.45
CA GLY A 197 -2.37 -7.20 20.46
C GLY A 197 -3.74 -7.88 20.38
N ALA A 198 -4.71 -7.29 21.06
CA ALA A 198 -6.11 -7.70 21.08
C ALA A 198 -6.94 -6.75 20.21
N GLU A 199 -7.72 -7.30 19.31
CA GLU A 199 -8.59 -6.55 18.41
C GLU A 199 -9.97 -6.38 19.05
N LEU A 200 -10.41 -5.13 19.14
CA LEU A 200 -11.73 -4.76 19.62
C LEU A 200 -12.60 -4.27 18.47
N ARG A 201 -13.87 -4.64 18.49
CA ARG A 201 -14.91 -4.08 17.63
C ARG A 201 -15.84 -3.23 18.46
N PHE A 202 -16.04 -1.99 18.04
CA PHE A 202 -16.90 -1.06 18.74
C PHE A 202 -18.39 -1.39 18.48
N ALA A 203 -19.20 -1.21 19.51
CA ALA A 203 -20.65 -1.40 19.48
C ALA A 203 -21.39 -0.13 19.96
N GLY A 204 -20.77 1.03 19.77
CA GLY A 204 -21.29 2.32 20.17
C GLY A 204 -22.46 2.81 19.30
N THR A 205 -23.11 3.88 19.76
CA THR A 205 -24.17 4.58 19.02
C THR A 205 -23.59 5.34 17.83
N GLU A 206 -24.42 5.68 16.83
CA GLU A 206 -24.00 6.48 15.68
C GLU A 206 -23.37 7.82 16.08
N ALA A 207 -23.96 8.49 17.07
CA ALA A 207 -23.40 9.74 17.61
C ALA A 207 -22.01 9.57 18.24
N GLN A 208 -21.75 8.44 18.90
CA GLN A 208 -20.42 8.11 19.41
C GLN A 208 -19.42 7.82 18.27
N ARG A 209 -19.88 7.14 17.23
CA ARG A 209 -19.10 6.85 16.03
C ARG A 209 -18.72 8.14 15.30
N GLU A 210 -19.64 9.06 15.08
CA GLU A 210 -19.37 10.35 14.46
C GLU A 210 -18.34 11.16 15.26
N ARG A 211 -18.46 11.21 16.58
CA ARG A 211 -17.48 11.88 17.44
C ARG A 211 -16.11 11.24 17.36
N LEU A 212 -16.06 9.90 17.31
CA LEU A 212 -14.80 9.15 17.15
C LEU A 212 -14.15 9.47 15.82
N VAL A 213 -14.90 9.38 14.72
CA VAL A 213 -14.42 9.69 13.37
C VAL A 213 -13.92 11.13 13.30
N SER A 214 -14.74 12.09 13.76
CA SER A 214 -14.33 13.49 13.81
C SER A 214 -13.04 13.69 14.60
N HIS A 215 -12.88 13.04 15.74
CA HIS A 215 -11.66 13.14 16.55
C HIS A 215 -10.44 12.53 15.85
N VAL A 216 -10.57 11.32 15.32
CA VAL A 216 -9.47 10.61 14.66
C VAL A 216 -8.97 11.35 13.42
N PHE A 217 -9.87 11.94 12.64
CA PHE A 217 -9.49 12.70 11.44
C PHE A 217 -8.99 14.13 11.74
N ASN A 218 -9.32 14.72 12.89
CA ASN A 218 -8.87 16.05 13.28
C ASN A 218 -7.55 16.06 14.08
N VAL A 219 -6.99 14.89 14.39
CA VAL A 219 -5.72 14.81 15.12
C VAL A 219 -4.57 15.26 14.20
N PRO A 220 -3.67 16.14 14.71
CA PRO A 220 -2.51 16.57 13.93
C PRO A 220 -1.66 15.42 13.43
N PRO A 221 -1.12 15.49 12.20
CA PRO A 221 -0.35 14.40 11.57
C PRO A 221 0.87 13.93 12.36
N SER A 222 1.36 14.73 13.29
CA SER A 222 2.51 14.40 14.15
C SER A 222 2.30 13.13 14.99
N HIS A 223 1.05 12.80 15.33
CA HIS A 223 0.72 11.59 16.09
C HIS A 223 0.49 10.36 15.18
N VAL A 224 0.23 10.60 13.90
CA VAL A 224 -0.17 9.57 12.93
C VAL A 224 0.94 9.25 11.91
N ALA A 225 2.02 10.02 11.90
CA ALA A 225 3.08 9.89 10.90
C ALA A 225 3.83 8.56 11.01
N VAL A 226 3.45 7.59 10.17
CA VAL A 226 4.20 6.36 9.98
C VAL A 226 5.37 6.65 9.04
N GLN A 227 6.59 6.55 9.55
CA GLN A 227 7.78 6.57 8.70
C GLN A 227 7.86 5.25 7.91
N VAL A 228 7.88 5.36 6.60
CA VAL A 228 8.05 4.19 5.73
C VAL A 228 9.52 3.78 5.76
N ARG A 229 9.80 2.60 6.30
CA ARG A 229 11.14 2.02 6.28
C ARG A 229 11.34 1.25 4.97
N PRO A 230 12.41 1.52 4.18
CA PRO A 230 12.60 0.92 2.85
C PRO A 230 12.47 -0.60 2.84
N TRP A 231 13.06 -1.30 3.83
CA TRP A 231 13.00 -2.76 3.90
C TRP A 231 11.59 -3.31 4.20
N ARG A 232 10.74 -2.57 4.95
CA ARG A 232 9.34 -2.97 5.18
C ARG A 232 8.51 -2.81 3.93
N ALA A 233 8.79 -1.77 3.14
CA ALA A 233 8.14 -1.58 1.86
C ALA A 233 8.58 -2.66 0.86
N ALA A 234 9.87 -2.99 0.80
CA ALA A 234 10.38 -4.09 -0.01
C ALA A 234 9.79 -5.44 0.42
N SER A 235 9.74 -5.74 1.72
CA SER A 235 9.13 -6.98 2.22
C SER A 235 7.63 -7.06 1.95
N ALA A 236 6.90 -5.93 2.03
CA ALA A 236 5.48 -5.87 1.68
C ALA A 236 5.26 -6.09 0.18
N LEU A 237 6.13 -5.54 -0.67
CA LEU A 237 6.13 -5.74 -2.11
C LEU A 237 6.40 -7.21 -2.46
N LEU A 238 7.41 -7.83 -1.85
CA LEU A 238 7.71 -9.26 -2.01
C LEU A 238 6.56 -10.14 -1.48
N ALA A 239 5.94 -9.79 -0.38
CA ALA A 239 4.77 -10.48 0.14
C ALA A 239 3.56 -10.35 -0.79
N SER A 240 3.32 -9.16 -1.37
CA SER A 240 2.25 -8.94 -2.37
C SER A 240 2.53 -9.70 -3.68
N ALA A 241 3.81 -9.86 -4.03
CA ALA A 241 4.24 -10.68 -5.17
C ALA A 241 4.13 -12.21 -4.91
N GLY A 242 3.65 -12.64 -3.75
CA GLY A 242 3.38 -14.04 -3.44
C GLY A 242 4.53 -14.84 -2.83
N PHE A 243 5.64 -14.19 -2.49
CA PHE A 243 6.74 -14.86 -1.79
C PHE A 243 6.45 -15.16 -0.31
N GLY A 244 5.33 -14.70 0.24
CA GLY A 244 5.02 -14.83 1.67
C GLY A 244 3.59 -15.23 2.04
N ALA A 245 2.66 -15.44 1.08
CA ALA A 245 1.27 -15.78 1.37
C ALA A 245 0.86 -17.13 0.74
N PRO A 246 0.38 -18.11 1.53
CA PRO A 246 0.04 -19.43 1.02
C PRO A 246 -1.22 -19.48 0.11
N GLU A 247 -2.04 -18.42 0.07
CA GLU A 247 -3.33 -18.43 -0.63
C GLU A 247 -3.34 -17.77 -2.02
N ALA A 248 -2.25 -17.18 -2.47
CA ALA A 248 -2.22 -16.45 -3.74
C ALA A 248 -1.74 -17.32 -4.92
N GLY A 249 -2.51 -18.33 -5.29
CA GLY A 249 -2.22 -19.18 -6.46
C GLY A 249 -2.04 -18.41 -7.78
N PHE A 250 -2.75 -17.29 -7.92
CA PHE A 250 -2.70 -16.43 -9.09
C PHE A 250 -1.43 -15.54 -9.15
N VAL A 251 -0.96 -15.05 -8.01
CA VAL A 251 0.28 -14.26 -7.93
C VAL A 251 1.50 -15.15 -8.22
N ARG A 252 1.46 -16.44 -7.81
CA ARG A 252 2.45 -17.44 -8.20
C ARG A 252 2.48 -17.68 -9.72
N PHE A 253 1.34 -17.59 -10.38
CA PHE A 253 1.26 -17.71 -11.83
C PHE A 253 1.92 -16.50 -12.52
N SER A 254 1.61 -15.27 -12.07
CA SER A 254 2.22 -14.05 -12.62
C SER A 254 3.74 -14.00 -12.38
N LEU A 255 4.20 -14.44 -11.22
CA LEU A 255 5.64 -14.52 -10.92
C LEU A 255 6.36 -15.62 -11.70
N ARG A 256 5.71 -16.77 -11.89
CA ARG A 256 6.26 -17.82 -12.76
C ARG A 256 6.34 -17.37 -14.22
N LEU A 257 5.36 -16.60 -14.69
CA LEU A 257 5.39 -16.00 -16.02
C LEU A 257 6.55 -15.01 -16.16
N ILE A 258 6.78 -14.16 -15.14
CA ILE A 258 7.89 -13.20 -15.08
C ILE A 258 9.23 -13.93 -15.00
N LEU A 259 9.37 -14.96 -14.16
CA LEU A 259 10.58 -15.79 -14.06
C LEU A 259 10.83 -16.69 -15.27
N MET A 260 9.80 -16.96 -16.08
CA MET A 260 9.95 -17.70 -17.33
C MET A 260 10.39 -16.81 -18.49
N VAL A 261 10.26 -15.49 -18.34
CA VAL A 261 10.64 -14.46 -19.30
C VAL A 261 11.99 -13.82 -18.94
N LEU A 262 12.47 -13.96 -17.69
CA LEU A 262 13.83 -13.67 -17.23
C LEU A 262 14.73 -14.88 -17.42
#